data_dc9ebf7a2b7490440f6b09264db35263
#
_entry.id   dc9ebf7a2b7490440f6b09264db35263
#
_cell.length_a   1.000
_cell.length_b   1.000
_cell.length_c   1.000
_cell.angle_alpha   90.00
_cell.angle_beta   90.00
_cell.angle_gamma   90.00
#
_symmetry.space_group_name_H-M   'P 1'
#
loop_
_entity.id
_entity.type
_entity.pdbx_description
1 polymer ?
#
loop_
_entity_poly.entity_id
_entity_poly.type
_entity_poly.pdbx_seq_one_letter_code
_entity_poly.pdbx_strand_id
1 'polypeptide(L)'
;MSGIFISIFRPIAEFLESPVKRCLLLVGILTLIALVEFLSLGLARRTFVFYTISNGIVVVEDRMLKHSKTREGDIIRYVEETLLGPVSPDLLPLIPRGTKLKSLLYRNGVVYADLSSDAALPPVEGGRTRENFRTFHDGILRNFSYVKDVLFFIEGTSVYAGEFRQEG
;
A
#
# COMPACT_ATOMS: atom_id res chain seq x y z
N MET A 1 35.33 -22.58 34.32
CA MET A 1 34.60 -21.69 33.38
C MET A 1 33.94 -20.47 34.04
N SER A 2 34.16 -20.18 35.31
CA SER A 2 33.51 -19.10 36.07
C SER A 2 34.25 -17.74 36.01
N GLY A 3 35.51 -17.69 35.60
CA GLY A 3 36.33 -16.46 35.66
C GLY A 3 36.09 -15.44 34.54
N ILE A 4 35.66 -15.88 33.37
CA ILE A 4 35.49 -15.01 32.20
C ILE A 4 34.18 -14.18 32.28
N PHE A 5 33.13 -14.73 32.88
CA PHE A 5 31.85 -14.02 33.07
C PHE A 5 31.99 -12.85 34.07
N ILE A 6 32.79 -12.99 35.12
CA ILE A 6 33.00 -11.96 36.15
C ILE A 6 33.82 -10.77 35.59
N SER A 7 34.75 -11.01 34.68
CA SER A 7 35.59 -9.99 34.08
C SER A 7 34.85 -9.01 33.15
N ILE A 8 33.80 -9.47 32.48
CA ILE A 8 32.99 -8.65 31.55
C ILE A 8 31.93 -7.85 32.31
N PHE A 9 31.41 -8.35 33.42
CA PHE A 9 30.36 -7.66 34.19
C PHE A 9 30.86 -6.59 35.15
N ARG A 10 32.12 -6.66 35.56
CA ARG A 10 32.72 -5.69 36.51
C ARG A 10 32.72 -4.22 35.98
N PRO A 11 33.15 -3.93 34.73
CA PRO A 11 33.11 -2.57 34.20
C PRO A 11 31.68 -2.05 33.99
N ILE A 12 30.73 -2.94 33.75
CA ILE A 12 29.30 -2.59 33.61
C ILE A 12 28.72 -2.22 34.97
N ALA A 13 29.06 -2.95 36.03
CA ALA A 13 28.59 -2.66 37.37
C ALA A 13 29.16 -1.30 37.89
N GLU A 14 30.44 -1.03 37.68
CA GLU A 14 31.07 0.25 38.03
C GLU A 14 30.50 1.42 37.20
N PHE A 15 30.12 1.17 35.94
CA PHE A 15 29.45 2.18 35.11
C PHE A 15 28.06 2.50 35.65
N LEU A 16 27.37 1.53 36.24
CA LEU A 16 26.02 1.68 36.78
C LEU A 16 25.95 2.30 38.19
N GLU A 17 27.09 2.60 38.85
CA GLU A 17 27.10 3.24 40.17
C GLU A 17 26.67 4.72 40.12
N SER A 18 26.92 5.41 39.02
CA SER A 18 26.54 6.82 38.87
C SER A 18 25.09 6.96 38.30
N PRO A 19 24.21 7.74 38.95
CA PRO A 19 22.87 7.97 38.48
C PRO A 19 22.83 8.62 37.07
N VAL A 20 23.78 9.46 36.75
CA VAL A 20 23.93 10.11 35.45
C VAL A 20 24.22 9.09 34.36
N LYS A 21 25.16 8.14 34.65
CA LYS A 21 25.54 7.11 33.68
C LYS A 21 24.39 6.13 33.42
N ARG A 22 23.59 5.80 34.44
CA ARG A 22 22.36 4.99 34.28
C ARG A 22 21.36 5.68 33.37
N CYS A 23 21.14 6.96 33.59
CA CYS A 23 20.22 7.76 32.75
C CYS A 23 20.69 7.80 31.29
N LEU A 24 21.98 8.03 31.05
CA LEU A 24 22.58 8.02 29.70
C LEU A 24 22.44 6.65 29.02
N LEU A 25 22.66 5.57 29.77
CA LEU A 25 22.51 4.21 29.23
C LEU A 25 21.05 3.92 28.86
N LEU A 26 20.09 4.29 29.71
CA LEU A 26 18.67 4.15 29.39
C LEU A 26 18.24 4.96 28.18
N VAL A 27 18.69 6.22 28.09
CA VAL A 27 18.44 7.07 26.91
C VAL A 27 19.05 6.44 25.66
N GLY A 28 20.28 5.91 25.75
CA GLY A 28 20.94 5.23 24.63
C GLY A 28 20.17 3.99 24.16
N ILE A 29 19.68 3.16 25.09
CA ILE A 29 18.88 1.97 24.77
C ILE A 29 17.54 2.38 24.13
N LEU A 30 16.83 3.36 24.70
CA LEU A 30 15.57 3.85 24.14
C LEU A 30 15.77 4.45 22.74
N THR A 31 16.85 5.21 22.54
CA THR A 31 17.19 5.77 21.22
C THR A 31 17.48 4.66 20.21
N LEU A 32 18.22 3.62 20.63
CA LEU A 32 18.51 2.46 19.77
C LEU A 32 17.22 1.71 19.38
N ILE A 33 16.35 1.45 20.34
CA ILE A 33 15.05 0.80 20.09
C ILE A 33 14.22 1.65 19.12
N ALA A 34 14.08 2.95 19.37
CA ALA A 34 13.35 3.86 18.50
C ALA A 34 13.97 3.93 17.09
N LEU A 35 15.29 3.89 16.97
CA LEU A 35 15.99 3.86 15.68
C LEU A 35 15.71 2.55 14.92
N VAL A 36 15.81 1.42 15.59
CA VAL A 36 15.49 0.11 14.99
C VAL A 36 14.02 0.05 14.53
N GLU A 37 13.11 0.56 15.36
CA GLU A 37 11.70 0.63 15.01
C GLU A 37 11.46 1.59 13.83
N PHE A 38 12.07 2.76 13.83
CA PHE A 38 11.98 3.72 12.72
C PHE A 38 12.53 3.12 11.41
N LEU A 39 13.68 2.46 11.43
CA LEU A 39 14.26 1.82 10.25
C LEU A 39 13.40 0.64 9.77
N SER A 40 12.83 -0.13 10.69
CA SER A 40 12.00 -1.30 10.34
C SER A 40 10.62 -0.92 9.80
N LEU A 41 9.99 0.12 10.35
CA LEU A 41 8.65 0.56 9.97
C LEU A 41 8.66 1.65 8.91
N GLY A 42 9.58 2.60 8.99
CA GLY A 42 9.66 3.74 8.07
C GLY A 42 10.07 3.35 6.65
N LEU A 43 11.05 2.45 6.52
CA LEU A 43 11.53 1.96 5.22
C LEU A 43 10.58 0.97 4.54
N ALA A 44 9.64 0.38 5.29
CA ALA A 44 8.67 -0.56 4.77
C ALA A 44 7.36 0.09 4.27
N ARG A 45 7.24 1.41 4.33
CA ARG A 45 6.06 2.15 3.86
C ARG A 45 6.36 2.88 2.57
N ARG A 46 5.40 2.84 1.64
CA ARG A 46 5.42 3.58 0.39
C ARG A 46 4.16 4.40 0.26
N THR A 47 4.29 5.63 -0.24
CA THR A 47 3.15 6.47 -0.58
C THR A 47 2.59 6.03 -1.93
N PHE A 48 1.28 5.81 -1.97
CA PHE A 48 0.52 5.50 -3.17
C PHE A 48 -0.47 6.62 -3.45
N VAL A 49 -0.67 6.90 -4.73
CA VAL A 49 -1.60 7.89 -5.23
C VAL A 49 -2.91 7.19 -5.59
N PHE A 50 -3.97 7.53 -4.89
CA PHE A 50 -5.32 7.02 -5.14
C PHE A 50 -6.16 8.08 -5.82
N TYR A 51 -7.03 7.63 -6.70
CA TYR A 51 -7.99 8.49 -7.36
C TYR A 51 -9.37 8.26 -6.78
N THR A 52 -10.06 9.35 -6.49
CA THR A 52 -11.41 9.36 -5.90
C THR A 52 -12.25 10.41 -6.62
N ILE A 53 -13.53 10.49 -6.33
CA ILE A 53 -14.45 11.43 -6.95
C ILE A 53 -14.96 12.42 -5.91
N SER A 54 -14.89 13.70 -6.22
CA SER A 54 -15.52 14.79 -5.46
C SER A 54 -16.34 15.65 -6.40
N ASN A 55 -17.64 15.77 -6.17
CA ASN A 55 -18.54 16.59 -7.01
C ASN A 55 -18.41 16.29 -8.53
N GLY A 56 -18.27 15.02 -8.88
CA GLY A 56 -18.10 14.58 -10.28
C GLY A 56 -16.71 14.82 -10.90
N ILE A 57 -15.74 15.31 -10.10
CA ILE A 57 -14.36 15.57 -10.52
C ILE A 57 -13.45 14.53 -9.87
N VAL A 58 -12.50 14.00 -10.65
CA VAL A 58 -11.46 13.11 -10.13
C VAL A 58 -10.47 13.93 -9.29
N VAL A 59 -10.30 13.52 -8.04
CA VAL A 59 -9.34 14.11 -7.10
C VAL A 59 -8.36 13.05 -6.63
N VAL A 60 -7.23 13.49 -6.09
CA VAL A 60 -6.14 12.63 -5.64
C VAL A 60 -6.10 12.57 -4.11
N GLU A 61 -5.90 11.38 -3.59
CA GLU A 61 -5.68 11.12 -2.17
C GLU A 61 -4.39 10.30 -2.01
N ASP A 62 -3.44 10.81 -1.23
CA ASP A 62 -2.20 10.09 -0.96
C ASP A 62 -2.33 9.24 0.31
N ARG A 63 -1.93 7.97 0.23
CA ARG A 63 -1.94 7.05 1.38
C ARG A 63 -0.62 6.33 1.51
N MET A 64 -0.18 6.18 2.75
CA MET A 64 1.00 5.38 3.09
C MET A 64 0.58 3.94 3.36
N LEU A 65 0.98 3.01 2.48
CA LEU A 65 0.75 1.59 2.68
C LEU A 65 2.06 0.86 2.99
N LYS A 66 1.95 -0.22 3.75
CA LYS A 66 3.07 -1.09 4.02
C LYS A 66 3.46 -1.83 2.73
N HIS A 67 4.75 -1.80 2.40
CA HIS A 67 5.30 -2.54 1.26
C HIS A 67 5.09 -4.05 1.43
N SER A 68 4.67 -4.73 0.36
CA SER A 68 4.64 -6.19 0.30
C SER A 68 6.04 -6.73 -0.03
N LYS A 69 6.24 -8.04 0.20
CA LYS A 69 7.49 -8.72 -0.17
C LYS A 69 7.62 -8.94 -1.68
N THR A 70 6.53 -8.81 -2.44
CA THR A 70 6.47 -9.10 -3.87
C THR A 70 5.82 -7.94 -4.64
N ARG A 71 6.20 -7.76 -5.90
CA ARG A 71 5.59 -6.79 -6.82
C ARG A 71 4.08 -7.00 -6.97
N GLU A 72 3.67 -8.26 -7.12
CA GLU A 72 2.27 -8.64 -7.22
C GLU A 72 1.51 -8.29 -5.94
N GLY A 73 2.08 -8.59 -4.78
CA GLY A 73 1.47 -8.26 -3.50
C GLY A 73 1.29 -6.75 -3.25
N ASP A 74 2.15 -5.90 -3.79
CA ASP A 74 1.96 -4.45 -3.74
C ASP A 74 0.79 -4.00 -4.62
N ILE A 75 0.67 -4.60 -5.82
CA ILE A 75 -0.44 -4.32 -6.73
C ILE A 75 -1.76 -4.79 -6.11
N ILE A 76 -1.80 -6.00 -5.54
CA ILE A 76 -2.99 -6.54 -4.84
C ILE A 76 -3.43 -5.56 -3.76
N ARG A 77 -2.51 -5.12 -2.91
CA ARG A 77 -2.81 -4.18 -1.82
C ARG A 77 -3.35 -2.85 -2.34
N TYR A 78 -2.75 -2.30 -3.38
CA TYR A 78 -3.22 -1.07 -4.00
C TYR A 78 -4.65 -1.23 -4.56
N VAL A 79 -4.92 -2.34 -5.25
CA VAL A 79 -6.24 -2.65 -5.80
C VAL A 79 -7.26 -2.81 -4.67
N GLU A 80 -6.96 -3.60 -3.65
CA GLU A 80 -7.86 -3.79 -2.49
C GLU A 80 -8.17 -2.46 -1.79
N GLU A 81 -7.16 -1.62 -1.55
CA GLU A 81 -7.36 -0.29 -0.95
C GLU A 81 -8.19 0.64 -1.84
N THR A 82 -8.05 0.55 -3.17
CA THR A 82 -8.90 1.30 -4.10
C THR A 82 -10.35 0.84 -4.02
N LEU A 83 -10.59 -0.48 -3.91
CA LEU A 83 -11.92 -1.06 -3.79
C LEU A 83 -12.59 -0.76 -2.44
N LEU A 84 -11.82 -0.61 -1.37
CA LEU A 84 -12.33 -0.14 -0.08
C LEU A 84 -12.88 1.29 -0.16
N GLY A 85 -12.36 2.08 -1.11
CA GLY A 85 -12.78 3.45 -1.33
C GLY A 85 -11.98 4.49 -0.53
N PRO A 86 -12.37 5.77 -0.61
CA PRO A 86 -11.66 6.88 0.04
C PRO A 86 -11.76 6.84 1.56
N VAL A 87 -10.74 7.39 2.22
CA VAL A 87 -10.73 7.57 3.69
C VAL A 87 -11.65 8.72 4.09
N SER A 88 -11.66 9.78 3.29
CA SER A 88 -12.54 10.92 3.54
C SER A 88 -14.00 10.56 3.20
N PRO A 89 -14.96 10.82 4.13
CA PRO A 89 -16.38 10.52 3.90
C PRO A 89 -17.01 11.40 2.79
N ASP A 90 -16.41 12.54 2.49
CA ASP A 90 -16.91 13.47 1.47
C ASP A 90 -16.53 13.06 0.04
N LEU A 91 -15.72 12.00 -0.10
CA LEU A 91 -15.26 11.51 -1.38
C LEU A 91 -16.01 10.23 -1.79
N LEU A 92 -16.20 10.06 -3.09
CA LEU A 92 -16.85 8.89 -3.66
C LEU A 92 -15.81 7.94 -4.25
N PRO A 93 -16.01 6.62 -4.13
CA PRO A 93 -15.12 5.63 -4.71
C PRO A 93 -15.23 5.61 -6.24
N LEU A 94 -14.14 5.26 -6.94
CA LEU A 94 -14.14 5.03 -8.39
C LEU A 94 -14.98 3.82 -8.79
N ILE A 95 -14.88 2.77 -8.00
CA ILE A 95 -15.54 1.48 -8.24
C ILE A 95 -16.66 1.32 -7.22
N PRO A 96 -17.81 0.74 -7.57
CA PRO A 96 -18.94 0.57 -6.66
C PRO A 96 -18.53 -0.10 -5.34
N ARG A 97 -19.09 0.40 -4.24
CA ARG A 97 -18.84 -0.19 -2.90
C ARG A 97 -19.32 -1.63 -2.87
N GLY A 98 -18.58 -2.47 -2.17
CA GLY A 98 -18.88 -3.90 -2.09
C GLY A 98 -18.15 -4.75 -3.13
N THR A 99 -17.60 -4.14 -4.18
CA THR A 99 -16.74 -4.82 -5.14
C THR A 99 -15.57 -5.48 -4.44
N LYS A 100 -15.31 -6.76 -4.74
CA LYS A 100 -14.21 -7.55 -4.19
C LYS A 100 -13.24 -7.94 -5.28
N LEU A 101 -11.97 -7.97 -4.94
CA LEU A 101 -10.95 -8.59 -5.78
C LEU A 101 -11.05 -10.12 -5.62
N LYS A 102 -11.42 -10.83 -6.69
CA LYS A 102 -11.50 -12.30 -6.72
C LYS A 102 -10.12 -12.93 -6.94
N SER A 103 -9.39 -12.38 -7.88
CA SER A 103 -8.02 -12.80 -8.15
C SER A 103 -7.24 -11.68 -8.83
N LEU A 104 -5.92 -11.69 -8.65
CA LEU A 104 -5.01 -10.82 -9.37
C LEU A 104 -3.75 -11.61 -9.73
N LEU A 105 -3.31 -11.46 -10.97
CA LEU A 105 -2.08 -12.04 -11.49
C LEU A 105 -1.27 -10.94 -12.17
N TYR A 106 0.02 -10.86 -11.84
CA TYR A 106 0.98 -10.00 -12.53
C TYR A 106 1.95 -10.85 -13.36
N ARG A 107 1.91 -10.73 -14.68
CA ARG A 107 2.77 -11.50 -15.58
C ARG A 107 3.24 -10.65 -16.77
N ASN A 108 4.53 -10.68 -17.04
CA ASN A 108 5.16 -10.02 -18.20
C ASN A 108 4.83 -8.52 -18.34
N GLY A 109 4.64 -7.82 -17.21
CA GLY A 109 4.28 -6.41 -17.21
C GLY A 109 2.77 -6.14 -17.30
N VAL A 110 1.93 -7.16 -17.40
CA VAL A 110 0.48 -7.04 -17.48
C VAL A 110 -0.14 -7.50 -16.16
N VAL A 111 -1.08 -6.71 -15.66
CA VAL A 111 -1.92 -7.04 -14.51
C VAL A 111 -3.24 -7.59 -15.02
N TYR A 112 -3.65 -8.73 -14.52
CA TYR A 112 -4.97 -9.34 -14.76
C TYR A 112 -5.73 -9.28 -13.44
N ALA A 113 -6.77 -8.47 -13.36
CA ALA A 113 -7.56 -8.27 -12.14
C ALA A 113 -9.01 -8.72 -12.37
N ASP A 114 -9.44 -9.76 -11.67
CA ASP A 114 -10.81 -10.26 -11.70
C ASP A 114 -11.59 -9.75 -10.48
N LEU A 115 -12.69 -9.07 -10.75
CA LEU A 115 -13.52 -8.40 -9.76
C LEU A 115 -14.86 -9.14 -9.62
N SER A 116 -15.55 -8.94 -8.49
CA SER A 116 -16.91 -9.45 -8.31
C SER A 116 -17.92 -8.72 -9.19
N SER A 117 -19.08 -9.33 -9.37
CA SER A 117 -20.21 -8.78 -10.14
C SER A 117 -20.64 -7.37 -9.74
N ASP A 118 -20.40 -6.99 -8.48
CA ASP A 118 -20.68 -5.63 -7.98
C ASP A 118 -19.98 -4.54 -8.78
N ALA A 119 -18.83 -4.86 -9.38
CA ALA A 119 -18.08 -3.95 -10.25
C ALA A 119 -18.84 -3.51 -11.52
N ALA A 120 -19.82 -4.29 -11.93
CA ALA A 120 -20.68 -3.98 -13.08
C ALA A 120 -21.83 -3.04 -12.74
N LEU A 121 -22.10 -2.79 -11.45
CA LEU A 121 -23.15 -1.88 -11.03
C LEU A 121 -22.78 -0.43 -11.39
N PRO A 122 -23.78 0.42 -11.70
CA PRO A 122 -23.48 1.83 -11.91
C PRO A 122 -22.95 2.43 -10.60
N PRO A 123 -21.90 3.26 -10.67
CA PRO A 123 -21.47 4.01 -9.50
C PRO A 123 -22.58 4.94 -9.02
N VAL A 124 -22.58 5.23 -7.71
CA VAL A 124 -23.55 6.15 -7.10
C VAL A 124 -23.50 7.50 -7.84
N GLU A 125 -24.67 8.06 -8.20
CA GLU A 125 -24.81 9.38 -8.82
C GLU A 125 -24.28 9.53 -10.27
N GLY A 126 -24.82 8.70 -11.20
CA GLY A 126 -24.65 8.95 -12.65
C GLY A 126 -23.21 8.85 -13.15
N GLY A 127 -22.36 8.18 -12.39
CA GLY A 127 -20.95 8.03 -12.70
C GLY A 127 -20.72 7.25 -13.98
N ARG A 128 -19.68 7.62 -14.68
CA ARG A 128 -19.25 7.06 -15.96
C ARG A 128 -18.39 5.82 -15.69
N THR A 129 -19.00 4.64 -15.57
CA THR A 129 -18.31 3.38 -15.20
C THR A 129 -17.03 3.16 -16.01
N ARG A 130 -17.10 3.37 -17.35
CA ARG A 130 -15.93 3.23 -18.22
C ARG A 130 -14.80 4.19 -17.88
N GLU A 131 -15.10 5.46 -17.62
CA GLU A 131 -14.11 6.47 -17.26
C GLU A 131 -13.48 6.19 -15.89
N ASN A 132 -14.28 5.69 -14.96
CA ASN A 132 -13.79 5.26 -13.64
C ASN A 132 -12.82 4.09 -13.76
N PHE A 133 -13.13 3.08 -14.60
CA PHE A 133 -12.21 1.97 -14.88
C PHE A 133 -10.94 2.46 -15.57
N ARG A 134 -11.03 3.43 -16.48
CA ARG A 134 -9.86 4.07 -17.09
C ARG A 134 -9.00 4.76 -16.04
N THR A 135 -9.61 5.54 -15.15
CA THR A 135 -8.90 6.20 -14.06
C THR A 135 -8.24 5.19 -13.12
N PHE A 136 -8.90 4.06 -12.86
CA PHE A 136 -8.35 2.97 -12.06
C PHE A 136 -7.14 2.32 -12.76
N HIS A 137 -7.26 2.03 -14.06
CA HIS A 137 -6.16 1.54 -14.90
C HIS A 137 -4.95 2.47 -14.82
N ASP A 138 -5.15 3.78 -15.09
CA ASP A 138 -4.09 4.78 -15.09
C ASP A 138 -3.49 4.95 -13.69
N GLY A 139 -4.28 4.79 -12.65
CA GLY A 139 -3.83 4.77 -11.26
C GLY A 139 -2.84 3.64 -10.98
N ILE A 140 -3.09 2.44 -11.49
CA ILE A 140 -2.17 1.31 -11.38
C ILE A 140 -0.87 1.60 -12.13
N LEU A 141 -0.94 2.05 -13.38
CA LEU A 141 0.23 2.38 -14.16
C LEU A 141 1.09 3.48 -13.50
N ARG A 142 0.46 4.51 -12.96
CA ARG A 142 1.16 5.62 -12.29
C ARG A 142 1.90 5.18 -11.03
N ASN A 143 1.31 4.27 -10.26
CA ASN A 143 1.93 3.80 -9.03
C ASN A 143 3.00 2.73 -9.27
N PHE A 144 2.94 1.98 -10.37
CA PHE A 144 3.82 0.84 -10.64
C PHE A 144 4.47 0.95 -12.02
N SER A 145 5.61 1.61 -12.10
CA SER A 145 6.36 1.84 -13.35
C SER A 145 6.75 0.58 -14.12
N TYR A 146 6.72 -0.58 -13.47
CA TYR A 146 6.99 -1.88 -14.08
C TYR A 146 5.74 -2.54 -14.69
N VAL A 147 4.55 -1.98 -14.45
CA VAL A 147 3.29 -2.40 -15.10
C VAL A 147 3.17 -1.65 -16.42
N LYS A 148 2.87 -2.38 -17.48
CA LYS A 148 2.73 -1.85 -18.85
C LYS A 148 1.26 -1.78 -19.28
N ASP A 149 0.41 -2.65 -18.72
CA ASP A 149 -0.99 -2.73 -19.07
C ASP A 149 -1.80 -3.39 -17.94
N VAL A 150 -3.10 -3.11 -17.89
CA VAL A 150 -4.02 -3.70 -16.92
C VAL A 150 -5.26 -4.19 -17.66
N LEU A 151 -5.59 -5.46 -17.47
CA LEU A 151 -6.79 -6.08 -18.00
C LEU A 151 -7.75 -6.39 -16.86
N PHE A 152 -8.94 -5.84 -16.94
CA PHE A 152 -9.99 -6.10 -15.96
C PHE A 152 -10.93 -7.20 -16.43
N PHE A 153 -11.34 -8.01 -15.47
CA PHE A 153 -12.36 -9.03 -15.63
C PHE A 153 -13.44 -8.82 -14.57
N ILE A 154 -14.65 -9.17 -14.91
CA ILE A 154 -15.78 -9.26 -13.97
C ILE A 154 -16.33 -10.65 -14.08
N GLU A 155 -16.27 -11.43 -12.99
CA GLU A 155 -16.67 -12.85 -12.96
C GLU A 155 -16.02 -13.66 -14.09
N GLY A 156 -14.72 -13.43 -14.34
CA GLY A 156 -13.96 -14.10 -15.39
C GLY A 156 -14.22 -13.60 -16.82
N THR A 157 -15.15 -12.66 -17.02
CA THR A 157 -15.42 -12.06 -18.33
C THR A 157 -14.61 -10.78 -18.49
N SER A 158 -13.83 -10.70 -19.57
CA SER A 158 -13.01 -9.52 -19.87
C SER A 158 -13.87 -8.29 -20.13
N VAL A 159 -13.54 -7.18 -19.49
CA VAL A 159 -14.21 -5.89 -19.68
C VAL A 159 -13.19 -4.85 -20.13
N TYR A 160 -13.56 -3.99 -21.09
CA TYR A 160 -12.73 -2.91 -21.63
C TYR A 160 -11.35 -3.36 -22.17
N ALA A 161 -11.23 -4.60 -22.65
CA ALA A 161 -9.97 -5.16 -23.15
C ALA A 161 -9.40 -4.32 -24.29
N GLY A 162 -8.17 -3.82 -24.11
CA GLY A 162 -7.46 -3.02 -25.09
C GLY A 162 -7.93 -1.56 -25.25
N GLU A 163 -9.03 -1.16 -24.60
CA GLU A 163 -9.57 0.19 -24.75
C GLU A 163 -8.77 1.28 -24.03
N PHE A 164 -8.01 0.90 -23.00
CA PHE A 164 -7.22 1.84 -22.18
C PHE A 164 -5.73 1.84 -22.55
N ARG A 165 -5.30 0.96 -23.46
CA ARG A 165 -3.92 0.92 -23.90
C ARG A 165 -3.57 2.24 -24.56
N GLN A 166 -2.58 2.95 -24.02
CA GLN A 166 -2.00 4.10 -24.68
C GLN A 166 -1.22 3.60 -25.91
N GLU A 167 -1.62 4.02 -27.09
CA GLU A 167 -0.78 3.90 -28.29
C GLU A 167 0.44 4.80 -28.06
N GLY A 168 1.60 4.17 -27.76
CA GLY A 168 2.90 4.83 -27.56
C GLY A 168 3.53 5.24 -28.87
#